data_4457c494a6e5c4fb41f953b5bd79577f
#
_entry.id   4457c494a6e5c4fb41f953b5bd79577f
#
_cell.length_a   1.000
_cell.length_b   1.000
_cell.length_c   1.000
_cell.angle_alpha   90.00
_cell.angle_beta   90.00
_cell.angle_gamma   90.00
#
_symmetry.space_group_name_H-M   'P 1'
#
loop_
_entity.id
_entity.type
_entity.pdbx_description
1 polymer ?
#
loop_
_entity_poly.entity_id
_entity_poly.type
_entity_poly.pdbx_seq_one_letter_code
_entity_poly.pdbx_strand_id
1 'polypeptide(L)'
;MKVLFVLHDPPYGTERVYNGLRWATHVARREGTEVKVFLFGDAVSTVADGQKTPNGYYNTASMTTALVRQGGEVGCCGSCMDARGLGEDRIVQGAHRSSMKELTEWTLWADKVISV
;
A
#
# COMPACT_ATOMS: atom_id res chain seq x y z
N MET A 1 12.61 -14.09 3.44
CA MET A 1 12.87 -12.65 3.74
C MET A 1 11.54 -11.93 3.87
N LYS A 2 11.35 -11.23 4.95
CA LYS A 2 10.14 -10.48 5.25
C LYS A 2 10.42 -8.98 5.10
N VAL A 3 9.68 -8.31 4.23
CA VAL A 3 9.93 -6.91 3.89
C VAL A 3 8.66 -6.08 4.11
N LEU A 4 8.79 -5.01 4.86
CA LEU A 4 7.74 -4.02 5.07
C LEU A 4 8.10 -2.74 4.32
N PHE A 5 7.20 -2.32 3.44
CA PHE A 5 7.28 -1.01 2.79
C PHE A 5 6.32 -0.04 3.47
N VAL A 6 6.80 1.16 3.77
CA VAL A 6 5.98 2.23 4.36
C VAL A 6 5.96 3.39 3.38
N LEU A 7 4.77 3.76 2.91
CA LEU A 7 4.58 4.81 1.91
C LEU A 7 3.87 6.00 2.54
N HIS A 8 4.30 7.21 2.20
CA HIS A 8 3.81 8.44 2.83
C HIS A 8 3.18 9.43 1.85
N ASP A 9 3.60 9.41 0.60
CA ASP A 9 3.18 10.41 -0.38
C ASP A 9 1.80 10.11 -0.98
N PRO A 10 1.12 11.12 -1.54
CA PRO A 10 -0.11 10.87 -2.29
C PRO A 10 0.17 9.98 -3.51
N PRO A 11 -0.85 9.24 -3.98
CA PRO A 11 -0.66 8.31 -5.10
C PRO A 11 -0.35 9.02 -6.43
N TYR A 12 -0.72 10.27 -6.55
CA TYR A 12 -0.51 11.08 -7.76
C TYR A 12 0.12 12.42 -7.40
N GLY A 13 0.81 13.03 -8.33
CA GLY A 13 1.54 14.28 -8.13
C GLY A 13 3.03 14.09 -7.85
N THR A 14 3.41 12.91 -7.38
CA THR A 14 4.79 12.45 -7.26
C THR A 14 4.83 11.00 -7.76
N GLU A 15 6.01 10.48 -8.03
CA GLU A 15 6.15 9.09 -8.48
C GLU A 15 6.54 8.14 -7.34
N ARG A 16 6.58 8.62 -6.11
CA ARG A 16 7.11 7.83 -4.98
C ARG A 16 6.24 6.62 -4.67
N VAL A 17 4.93 6.79 -4.60
CA VAL A 17 4.01 5.67 -4.35
C VAL A 17 3.99 4.72 -5.53
N TYR A 18 3.94 5.24 -6.75
CA TYR A 18 4.04 4.45 -7.97
C TYR A 18 5.28 3.55 -7.95
N ASN A 19 6.45 4.13 -7.69
CA ASN A 19 7.69 3.38 -7.63
C ASN A 19 7.75 2.45 -6.42
N GLY A 20 7.23 2.85 -5.27
CA GLY A 20 7.14 2.00 -4.09
C GLY A 20 6.30 0.74 -4.33
N LEU A 21 5.16 0.87 -4.99
CA LEU A 21 4.31 -0.27 -5.36
C LEU A 21 4.98 -1.18 -6.38
N ARG A 22 5.67 -0.62 -7.37
CA ARG A 22 6.43 -1.41 -8.34
C ARG A 22 7.51 -2.22 -7.63
N TRP A 23 8.26 -1.57 -6.75
CA TRP A 23 9.32 -2.21 -6.00
C TRP A 23 8.77 -3.33 -5.11
N ALA A 24 7.73 -3.04 -4.33
CA ALA A 24 7.09 -4.03 -3.48
C ALA A 24 6.59 -5.24 -4.28
N THR A 25 5.98 -5.01 -5.43
CA THR A 25 5.46 -6.06 -6.29
C THR A 25 6.60 -6.94 -6.85
N HIS A 26 7.71 -6.32 -7.25
CA HIS A 26 8.88 -7.07 -7.71
C HIS A 26 9.49 -7.93 -6.60
N VAL A 27 9.55 -7.41 -5.38
CA VAL A 27 10.01 -8.20 -4.22
C VAL A 27 9.04 -9.35 -3.94
N ALA A 28 7.74 -9.09 -3.96
CA ALA A 28 6.71 -10.10 -3.69
C ALA A 28 6.72 -11.27 -4.68
N ARG A 29 7.19 -11.03 -5.90
CA ARG A 29 7.31 -12.08 -6.92
C ARG A 29 8.49 -13.01 -6.68
N ARG A 30 9.42 -12.64 -5.83
CA ARG A 30 10.57 -13.49 -5.53
C ARG A 30 10.17 -14.61 -4.60
N GLU A 31 10.58 -15.81 -4.95
CA GLU A 31 10.35 -16.98 -4.09
C GLU A 31 11.03 -16.80 -2.74
N GLY A 32 10.33 -17.19 -1.67
CA GLY A 32 10.83 -17.07 -0.31
C GLY A 32 10.70 -15.68 0.30
N THR A 33 9.97 -14.75 -0.33
CA THR A 33 9.72 -13.42 0.21
C THR A 33 8.27 -13.27 0.66
N GLU A 34 8.07 -12.47 1.71
CA GLU A 34 6.76 -12.02 2.16
C GLU A 34 6.80 -10.51 2.24
N VAL A 35 5.80 -9.86 1.66
CA VAL A 35 5.75 -8.39 1.56
C VAL A 35 4.49 -7.85 2.23
N LYS A 36 4.68 -6.82 3.03
CA LYS A 36 3.59 -5.99 3.58
C LYS A 36 3.85 -4.54 3.21
N VAL A 37 2.77 -3.82 2.96
CA VAL A 37 2.82 -2.38 2.65
C VAL A 37 1.90 -1.66 3.61
N PHE A 38 2.41 -0.62 4.26
CA PHE A 38 1.63 0.25 5.14
C PHE A 38 1.55 1.66 4.54
N LEU A 39 0.34 2.20 4.49
CA LEU A 39 0.06 3.50 3.89
C LEU A 39 -0.27 4.51 4.97
N PHE A 40 0.53 5.57 5.06
CA PHE A 40 0.34 6.68 5.97
C PHE A 40 -0.11 7.93 5.25
N GLY A 41 -0.81 8.82 5.96
CA GLY A 41 -1.13 10.15 5.47
C GLY A 41 -1.83 10.11 4.12
N ASP A 42 -1.38 10.92 3.18
CA ASP A 42 -1.96 10.98 1.84
C ASP A 42 -1.82 9.68 1.05
N ALA A 43 -0.90 8.79 1.45
CA ALA A 43 -0.75 7.50 0.79
C ALA A 43 -1.98 6.58 0.96
N VAL A 44 -2.85 6.83 1.94
CA VAL A 44 -4.08 6.02 2.09
C VAL A 44 -4.99 6.13 0.86
N SER A 45 -4.92 7.22 0.12
CA SER A 45 -5.69 7.39 -1.12
C SER A 45 -5.25 6.44 -2.25
N THR A 46 -4.09 5.80 -2.11
CA THR A 46 -3.59 4.80 -3.06
C THR A 46 -4.58 3.67 -3.29
N VAL A 47 -5.31 3.29 -2.25
CA VAL A 47 -6.27 2.17 -2.29
C VAL A 47 -7.71 2.62 -2.50
N ALA A 48 -7.97 3.90 -2.67
CA ALA A 48 -9.33 4.37 -2.95
C ALA A 48 -9.84 3.71 -4.23
N ASP A 49 -11.05 3.14 -4.18
CA ASP A 49 -11.67 2.55 -5.36
C ASP A 49 -12.19 3.64 -6.33
N GLY A 50 -12.57 3.24 -7.53
CA GLY A 50 -13.14 4.16 -8.49
C GLY A 50 -12.15 5.09 -9.18
N GLN A 51 -10.84 4.88 -9.00
CA GLN A 51 -9.83 5.66 -9.72
C GLN A 51 -9.95 5.42 -11.22
N LYS A 52 -9.93 6.51 -11.97
CA LYS A 52 -10.00 6.47 -13.43
C LYS A 52 -8.83 7.28 -13.99
N THR A 53 -7.98 6.61 -14.73
CA THR A 53 -6.82 7.24 -15.36
C THR A 53 -6.85 7.00 -16.86
N PRO A 54 -6.32 7.93 -17.66
CA PRO A 54 -6.25 7.73 -19.11
C PRO A 54 -5.44 6.49 -19.48
N ASN A 55 -5.73 5.91 -20.63
CA ASN A 55 -4.94 4.79 -21.16
C ASN A 55 -3.45 5.18 -21.23
N GLY A 56 -2.58 4.28 -20.80
CA GLY A 56 -1.15 4.50 -20.79
C GLY A 56 -0.63 5.17 -19.50
N TYR A 57 -1.52 5.64 -18.62
CA TYR A 57 -1.15 6.15 -17.31
C TYR A 57 -1.36 5.06 -16.25
N TYR A 58 -0.57 5.13 -15.18
CA TYR A 58 -0.70 4.18 -14.09
C TYR A 58 -1.94 4.48 -13.23
N ASN A 59 -2.48 3.41 -12.63
CA ASN A 59 -3.61 3.48 -11.71
C ASN A 59 -3.20 2.77 -10.42
N THR A 60 -3.09 3.52 -9.32
CA THR A 60 -2.55 2.98 -8.07
C THR A 60 -3.48 1.96 -7.41
N ALA A 61 -4.78 2.06 -7.60
CA ALA A 61 -5.72 1.05 -7.12
C ALA A 61 -5.49 -0.30 -7.81
N SER A 62 -5.31 -0.29 -9.13
CA SER A 62 -5.02 -1.50 -9.91
C SER A 62 -3.66 -2.09 -9.52
N MET A 63 -2.67 -1.25 -9.28
CA MET A 63 -1.34 -1.70 -8.85
C MET A 63 -1.40 -2.36 -7.47
N THR A 64 -2.20 -1.82 -6.55
CA THR A 64 -2.43 -2.42 -5.24
C THR A 64 -3.07 -3.80 -5.37
N THR A 65 -4.09 -3.93 -6.22
CA THR A 65 -4.73 -5.21 -6.50
C THR A 65 -3.73 -6.23 -7.04
N ALA A 66 -2.84 -5.81 -7.93
CA ALA A 66 -1.80 -6.69 -8.46
C ALA A 66 -0.82 -7.16 -7.37
N LEU A 67 -0.44 -6.27 -6.45
CA LEU A 67 0.41 -6.62 -5.32
C LEU A 67 -0.27 -7.64 -4.40
N VAL A 68 -1.55 -7.43 -4.09
CA VAL A 68 -2.33 -8.36 -3.26
C VAL A 68 -2.41 -9.74 -3.92
N ARG A 69 -2.58 -9.79 -5.23
CA ARG A 69 -2.58 -11.07 -5.98
C ARG A 69 -1.24 -11.79 -5.91
N GLN A 70 -0.14 -11.07 -5.70
CA GLN A 70 1.18 -11.66 -5.48
C GLN A 70 1.40 -12.10 -4.02
N GLY A 71 0.39 -11.99 -3.18
CA GLY A 71 0.46 -12.38 -1.77
C GLY A 71 0.81 -11.24 -0.83
N GLY A 72 0.93 -10.00 -1.32
CA GLY A 72 1.20 -8.85 -0.47
C GLY A 72 0.01 -8.48 0.40
N GLU A 73 0.27 -8.01 1.60
CA GLU A 73 -0.75 -7.44 2.48
C GLU A 73 -0.63 -5.92 2.48
N VAL A 74 -1.76 -5.21 2.44
CA VAL A 74 -1.79 -3.75 2.39
C VAL A 74 -2.67 -3.21 3.52
N GLY A 75 -2.05 -2.49 4.45
CA GLY A 75 -2.72 -1.83 5.57
C GLY A 75 -2.72 -0.32 5.41
N CYS A 76 -3.84 0.30 5.76
CA CYS A 76 -4.03 1.74 5.64
C CYS A 76 -4.24 2.36 7.02
N CYS A 77 -3.47 3.39 7.34
CA CYS A 77 -3.63 4.11 8.60
C CYS A 77 -5.08 4.58 8.77
N GLY A 78 -5.76 4.07 9.80
CA GLY A 78 -7.19 4.34 10.02
C GLY A 78 -7.49 5.80 10.31
N SER A 79 -6.70 6.46 11.16
CA SER A 79 -6.89 7.89 11.45
C SER A 79 -6.59 8.76 10.22
N CYS A 80 -5.66 8.33 9.38
CA CYS A 80 -5.38 9.02 8.12
C CYS A 80 -6.56 8.89 7.15
N MET A 81 -7.19 7.73 7.11
CA MET A 81 -8.43 7.51 6.34
C MET A 81 -9.56 8.40 6.84
N ASP A 82 -9.78 8.43 8.16
CA ASP A 82 -10.83 9.24 8.78
C ASP A 82 -10.67 10.73 8.45
N ALA A 83 -9.44 11.25 8.56
CA ALA A 83 -9.14 12.64 8.27
C ALA A 83 -9.46 13.02 6.81
N ARG A 84 -9.49 12.06 5.91
CA ARG A 84 -9.73 12.26 4.47
C ARG A 84 -11.11 11.79 4.02
N GLY A 85 -11.96 11.39 4.96
CA GLY A 85 -13.30 10.90 4.65
C GLY A 85 -13.30 9.61 3.83
N LEU A 86 -12.26 8.79 3.94
CA LEU A 86 -12.13 7.54 3.21
C LEU A 86 -12.61 6.38 4.09
N GLY A 87 -13.80 5.87 3.79
CA GLY A 87 -14.37 4.73 4.52
C GLY A 87 -13.85 3.38 3.99
N GLU A 88 -14.00 2.35 4.82
CA GLU A 88 -13.58 0.99 4.45
C GLU A 88 -14.34 0.43 3.25
N ASP A 89 -15.56 0.91 3.01
CA ASP A 89 -16.38 0.53 1.85
C ASP A 89 -15.90 1.15 0.54
N ARG A 90 -14.91 2.03 0.62
CA ARG A 90 -14.40 2.77 -0.54
C ARG A 90 -12.96 2.43 -0.88
N ILE A 91 -12.43 1.36 -0.36
CA ILE A 91 -11.08 0.90 -0.67
C ILE A 91 -11.12 -0.43 -1.44
N VAL A 92 -10.07 -0.69 -2.20
CA VAL A 92 -9.97 -1.90 -3.02
C VAL A 92 -9.93 -3.15 -2.14
N GLN A 93 -10.47 -4.25 -2.64
CA GLN A 93 -10.46 -5.53 -1.96
C GLN A 93 -9.01 -5.98 -1.74
N GLY A 94 -8.73 -6.48 -0.55
CA GLY A 94 -7.41 -6.94 -0.17
C GLY A 94 -6.58 -5.90 0.59
N ALA A 95 -6.99 -4.63 0.56
CA ALA A 95 -6.47 -3.61 1.47
C ALA A 95 -7.40 -3.52 2.68
N HIS A 96 -6.87 -3.15 3.82
CA HIS A 96 -7.68 -3.03 5.03
C HIS A 96 -7.32 -1.80 5.86
N ARG A 97 -8.30 -1.33 6.62
CA ARG A 97 -8.08 -0.31 7.63
C ARG A 97 -7.18 -0.89 8.73
N SER A 98 -6.14 -0.17 9.06
CA SER A 98 -5.13 -0.62 10.00
C SER A 98 -4.94 0.38 11.15
N SER A 99 -3.94 0.14 11.95
CA SER A 99 -3.68 0.87 13.17
C SER A 99 -2.19 0.92 13.46
N MET A 100 -1.81 1.78 14.38
CA MET A 100 -0.42 1.82 14.86
C MET A 100 -0.04 0.48 15.53
N LYS A 101 -0.99 -0.19 16.16
CA LYS A 101 -0.75 -1.51 16.76
C LYS A 101 -0.31 -2.51 15.69
N GLU A 102 -1.04 -2.60 14.58
CA GLU A 102 -0.70 -3.53 13.50
C GLU A 102 0.62 -3.14 12.84
N LEU A 103 0.85 -1.85 12.62
CA LEU A 103 2.14 -1.39 12.07
C LEU A 103 3.30 -1.79 12.98
N THR A 104 3.14 -1.68 14.29
CA THR A 104 4.15 -2.10 15.25
C THR A 104 4.42 -3.61 15.12
N GLU A 105 3.37 -4.41 15.03
CA GLU A 105 3.50 -5.85 14.82
C GLU A 105 4.23 -6.16 13.51
N TRP A 106 3.89 -5.46 12.45
CA TRP A 106 4.53 -5.64 11.14
C TRP A 106 6.00 -5.19 11.16
N THR A 107 6.30 -4.12 11.89
CA THR A 107 7.68 -3.63 12.05
C THR A 107 8.56 -4.69 12.72
N LEU A 108 8.04 -5.32 13.76
CA LEU A 108 8.77 -6.37 14.49
C LEU A 108 8.81 -7.70 13.73
N TRP A 109 7.86 -7.94 12.86
CA TRP A 109 7.83 -9.09 11.97
C TRP A 109 8.89 -9.00 10.86
N ALA A 110 9.15 -7.80 10.36
CA ALA A 110 9.97 -7.58 9.15
C ALA A 110 11.46 -7.79 9.40
N ASP A 111 12.13 -8.40 8.45
CA ASP A 111 13.59 -8.42 8.39
C ASP A 111 14.13 -7.08 7.88
N LYS A 112 13.40 -6.43 6.98
CA LYS A 112 13.74 -5.11 6.43
C LYS A 112 12.51 -4.22 6.44
N VAL A 113 12.69 -2.96 6.81
CA VAL A 113 11.68 -1.91 6.70
C VAL A 113 12.21 -0.85 5.75
N ILE A 114 11.44 -0.56 4.71
CA ILE A 114 11.79 0.41 3.67
C ILE A 114 10.74 1.51 3.67
N SER A 115 11.17 2.74 3.96
CA SER A 115 10.31 3.92 3.93
C SER A 115 10.54 4.70 2.64
N VAL A 116 9.46 4.95 1.94
CA VAL A 116 9.50 5.65 0.64
C VAL A 116 8.64 6.90 0.66
#